data_68030518a78fda83b99fed1b80729e35
#
_entry.id   68030518a78fda83b99fed1b80729e35
#
_cell.length_a   1.000
_cell.length_b   1.000
_cell.length_c   1.000
_cell.angle_alpha   90.00
_cell.angle_beta   90.00
_cell.angle_gamma   90.00
#
_symmetry.space_group_name_H-M   'P 1'
#
loop_
_entity.id
_entity.type
_entity.pdbx_description
1 polymer ?
#
loop_
_entity_poly.entity_id
_entity_poly.type
_entity_poly.pdbx_seq_one_letter_code
_entity_poly.pdbx_strand_id
1 'polypeptide(L)'
;MDLFEYQAKELFAKHNVPTTPGRVTDSPEDAKAIAEEIGKPVMVKAQVKAGGRGKAGGVKYAATAEDAYTHAKNILGLDIKGHIVKKLLVAEASDIAEEYYISFLLDRANRTYLAMCSVEGGMEIEEVAATKPERLAKVPVDAVKGVDLAFARSIAEQGHLPAEVLDAAAVTIQKLWEVFVKEDATLVEVNPLVRTPDDQILALDGKVTLDGNADFRHPDHAEFEDKDATDPLELKAKQNDLNYVKLDGQVGVIGNGAGLVMSTLDVVAYAGEKHGGVKPANFLDIGGGASAEVMAAGLDVILGDKQVKSVFVNVFGGITACDAVANGIVKALQMLGDDANKPLVVRLDGNNVDEGRRILAEANHPLVIQAETMDAGADKAAELANK
;
A
#
# COMPACT_ATOMS: atom_id res chain seq x y z
N MET A 1 -2.21 0.76 -4.88
CA MET A 1 -3.06 1.21 -3.74
C MET A 1 -3.91 0.04 -3.26
N ASP A 2 -3.84 -0.33 -1.97
CA ASP A 2 -4.71 -1.36 -1.39
C ASP A 2 -6.08 -0.77 -1.06
N LEU A 3 -7.15 -1.46 -1.47
CA LEU A 3 -8.52 -1.06 -1.19
C LEU A 3 -9.05 -1.68 0.09
N PHE A 4 -10.02 -1.02 0.74
CA PHE A 4 -10.88 -1.66 1.73
C PHE A 4 -11.83 -2.66 1.06
N GLU A 5 -12.35 -3.62 1.82
CA GLU A 5 -13.32 -4.60 1.31
C GLU A 5 -14.53 -3.93 0.64
N TYR A 6 -15.07 -2.86 1.24
CA TYR A 6 -16.23 -2.18 0.66
C TYR A 6 -15.90 -1.54 -0.70
N GLN A 7 -14.71 -0.97 -0.86
CA GLN A 7 -14.24 -0.39 -2.13
C GLN A 7 -14.00 -1.49 -3.18
N ALA A 8 -13.42 -2.63 -2.77
CA ALA A 8 -13.30 -3.78 -3.65
C ALA A 8 -14.68 -4.28 -4.14
N LYS A 9 -15.68 -4.30 -3.25
CA LYS A 9 -17.05 -4.68 -3.61
C LYS A 9 -17.74 -3.65 -4.52
N GLU A 10 -17.42 -2.37 -4.42
CA GLU A 10 -17.87 -1.33 -5.36
C GLU A 10 -17.32 -1.61 -6.77
N LEU A 11 -16.03 -1.95 -6.90
CA LEU A 11 -15.47 -2.37 -8.19
C LEU A 11 -16.08 -3.67 -8.70
N PHE A 12 -16.33 -4.63 -7.82
CA PHE A 12 -17.03 -5.87 -8.18
C PHE A 12 -18.42 -5.57 -8.76
N ALA A 13 -19.18 -4.70 -8.10
CA ALA A 13 -20.49 -4.29 -8.59
C ALA A 13 -20.42 -3.55 -9.94
N LYS A 14 -19.44 -2.65 -10.13
CA LYS A 14 -19.16 -1.94 -11.39
C LYS A 14 -18.95 -2.92 -12.56
N HIS A 15 -18.33 -4.07 -12.30
CA HIS A 15 -18.07 -5.13 -13.28
C HIS A 15 -19.07 -6.30 -13.22
N ASN A 16 -20.19 -6.14 -12.54
CA ASN A 16 -21.24 -7.16 -12.40
C ASN A 16 -20.77 -8.49 -11.79
N VAL A 17 -19.75 -8.46 -10.93
CA VAL A 17 -19.38 -9.61 -10.10
C VAL A 17 -20.48 -9.80 -9.05
N PRO A 18 -21.08 -11.00 -8.92
CA PRO A 18 -22.10 -11.23 -7.91
C PRO A 18 -21.53 -11.07 -6.50
N THR A 19 -22.13 -10.17 -5.72
CA THR A 19 -21.76 -9.90 -4.33
C THR A 19 -22.97 -9.48 -3.52
N THR A 20 -22.89 -9.57 -2.18
CA THR A 20 -23.95 -9.14 -1.29
C THR A 20 -24.01 -7.63 -1.17
N PRO A 21 -25.23 -7.04 -1.17
CA PRO A 21 -25.37 -5.62 -0.90
C PRO A 21 -24.94 -5.27 0.53
N GLY A 22 -24.37 -4.09 0.69
CA GLY A 22 -23.94 -3.58 1.99
C GLY A 22 -23.62 -2.10 1.92
N ARG A 23 -23.50 -1.47 3.10
CA ARG A 23 -23.11 -0.07 3.22
C ARG A 23 -22.05 0.13 4.31
N VAL A 24 -21.19 1.11 4.10
CA VAL A 24 -20.16 1.48 5.05
C VAL A 24 -20.70 2.53 6.04
N THR A 25 -20.26 2.45 7.30
CA THR A 25 -20.57 3.41 8.35
C THR A 25 -19.43 3.51 9.36
N ASP A 26 -19.40 4.59 10.11
CA ASP A 26 -18.49 4.83 11.23
C ASP A 26 -19.23 4.97 12.57
N SER A 27 -20.56 4.73 12.58
CA SER A 27 -21.39 4.84 13.79
C SER A 27 -22.23 3.59 14.05
N PRO A 28 -22.40 3.21 15.34
CA PRO A 28 -23.28 2.11 15.71
C PRO A 28 -24.76 2.37 15.39
N GLU A 29 -25.20 3.62 15.48
CA GLU A 29 -26.57 4.07 15.19
C GLU A 29 -26.89 3.83 13.70
N ASP A 30 -25.99 4.21 12.80
CA ASP A 30 -26.15 3.98 11.38
C ASP A 30 -26.05 2.50 11.03
N ALA A 31 -25.20 1.73 11.72
CA ALA A 31 -25.13 0.28 11.52
C ALA A 31 -26.48 -0.40 11.83
N LYS A 32 -27.18 0.05 12.89
CA LYS A 32 -28.54 -0.39 13.20
C LYS A 32 -29.53 0.01 12.10
N ALA A 33 -29.51 1.27 11.67
CA ALA A 33 -30.41 1.76 10.63
C ALA A 33 -30.21 1.01 9.29
N ILE A 34 -28.97 0.72 8.91
CA ILE A 34 -28.65 -0.08 7.73
C ILE A 34 -29.22 -1.52 7.86
N ALA A 35 -29.09 -2.14 9.03
CA ALA A 35 -29.62 -3.47 9.27
C ALA A 35 -31.16 -3.50 9.24
N GLU A 36 -31.83 -2.45 9.76
CA GLU A 36 -33.29 -2.27 9.68
C GLU A 36 -33.75 -2.13 8.21
N GLU A 37 -33.01 -1.38 7.39
CA GLU A 37 -33.34 -1.20 5.97
C GLU A 37 -33.13 -2.47 5.16
N ILE A 38 -32.05 -3.24 5.44
CA ILE A 38 -31.83 -4.55 4.81
C ILE A 38 -32.95 -5.53 5.18
N GLY A 39 -33.48 -5.46 6.40
CA GLY A 39 -34.62 -6.27 6.84
C GLY A 39 -34.35 -7.77 6.95
N LYS A 40 -33.09 -8.19 6.91
CA LYS A 40 -32.57 -9.55 7.01
C LYS A 40 -31.38 -9.57 7.95
N PRO A 41 -30.91 -10.75 8.42
CA PRO A 41 -29.66 -10.85 9.14
C PRO A 41 -28.49 -10.23 8.37
N VAL A 42 -27.55 -9.59 9.09
CA VAL A 42 -26.41 -8.91 8.50
C VAL A 42 -25.09 -9.37 9.10
N MET A 43 -24.03 -9.19 8.35
CA MET A 43 -22.65 -9.24 8.85
C MET A 43 -22.15 -7.84 9.12
N VAL A 44 -21.58 -7.61 10.31
CA VAL A 44 -20.88 -6.38 10.68
C VAL A 44 -19.39 -6.65 10.60
N LYS A 45 -18.71 -5.98 9.67
CA LYS A 45 -17.31 -6.28 9.32
C LYS A 45 -16.42 -5.05 9.48
N ALA A 46 -15.35 -5.17 10.28
CA ALA A 46 -14.29 -4.17 10.37
C ALA A 46 -13.69 -3.86 9.01
N GLN A 47 -13.49 -2.59 8.71
CA GLN A 47 -12.82 -2.14 7.50
C GLN A 47 -11.39 -1.71 7.86
N VAL A 48 -10.44 -2.62 7.65
CA VAL A 48 -8.99 -2.41 7.81
C VAL A 48 -8.25 -3.10 6.67
N LYS A 49 -7.09 -2.57 6.29
CA LYS A 49 -6.25 -3.11 5.21
C LYS A 49 -5.35 -4.27 5.70
N ALA A 50 -5.90 -5.14 6.56
CA ALA A 50 -5.21 -6.30 7.13
C ALA A 50 -6.08 -7.54 7.02
N GLY A 51 -5.45 -8.70 6.76
CA GLY A 51 -6.11 -10.00 6.77
C GLY A 51 -6.36 -10.53 8.19
N GLY A 52 -7.23 -11.56 8.31
CA GLY A 52 -7.51 -12.21 9.59
C GLY A 52 -8.48 -11.46 10.49
N ARG A 53 -9.28 -10.54 9.95
CA ARG A 53 -10.29 -9.74 10.68
C ARG A 53 -11.25 -10.60 11.50
N GLY A 54 -11.70 -11.75 10.94
CA GLY A 54 -12.59 -12.68 11.64
C GLY A 54 -11.97 -13.25 12.91
N LYS A 55 -10.71 -13.72 12.83
CA LYS A 55 -9.95 -14.25 13.99
C LYS A 55 -9.73 -13.19 15.08
N ALA A 56 -9.60 -11.92 14.68
CA ALA A 56 -9.44 -10.78 15.58
C ALA A 56 -10.78 -10.26 16.17
N GLY A 57 -11.92 -10.89 15.87
CA GLY A 57 -13.23 -10.47 16.35
C GLY A 57 -13.87 -9.31 15.59
N GLY A 58 -13.25 -8.89 14.48
CA GLY A 58 -13.72 -7.80 13.64
C GLY A 58 -14.83 -8.15 12.65
N VAL A 59 -15.36 -9.39 12.67
CA VAL A 59 -16.47 -9.83 11.82
C VAL A 59 -17.50 -10.54 12.72
N LYS A 60 -18.75 -10.05 12.70
CA LYS A 60 -19.82 -10.57 13.54
C LYS A 60 -21.14 -10.69 12.77
N TYR A 61 -21.82 -11.81 12.99
CA TYR A 61 -23.18 -12.02 12.52
C TYR A 61 -24.18 -11.34 13.48
N ALA A 62 -25.12 -10.62 12.93
CA ALA A 62 -26.19 -9.94 13.65
C ALA A 62 -27.56 -10.44 13.13
N ALA A 63 -28.29 -11.15 13.96
CA ALA A 63 -29.63 -11.64 13.63
C ALA A 63 -30.67 -10.51 13.61
N THR A 64 -30.42 -9.46 14.38
CA THR A 64 -31.31 -8.30 14.53
C THR A 64 -30.53 -6.99 14.36
N ALA A 65 -31.25 -5.90 14.12
CA ALA A 65 -30.64 -4.57 14.07
C ALA A 65 -30.02 -4.15 15.40
N GLU A 66 -30.54 -4.61 16.53
CA GLU A 66 -29.97 -4.34 17.86
C GLU A 66 -28.67 -5.08 18.06
N ASP A 67 -28.55 -6.31 17.53
CA ASP A 67 -27.27 -7.04 17.50
C ASP A 67 -26.26 -6.28 16.63
N ALA A 68 -26.67 -5.74 15.48
CA ALA A 68 -25.82 -4.95 14.60
C ALA A 68 -25.26 -3.72 15.33
N TYR A 69 -26.11 -2.98 16.07
CA TYR A 69 -25.69 -1.88 16.92
C TYR A 69 -24.62 -2.31 17.94
N THR A 70 -24.91 -3.40 18.67
CA THR A 70 -24.03 -3.92 19.73
C THR A 70 -22.67 -4.35 19.16
N HIS A 71 -22.68 -5.05 18.01
CA HIS A 71 -21.46 -5.47 17.35
C HIS A 71 -20.68 -4.28 16.79
N ALA A 72 -21.34 -3.32 16.18
CA ALA A 72 -20.71 -2.09 15.69
C ALA A 72 -19.97 -1.35 16.80
N LYS A 73 -20.63 -1.17 17.97
CA LYS A 73 -20.03 -0.53 19.14
C LYS A 73 -18.79 -1.27 19.67
N ASN A 74 -18.79 -2.59 19.59
CA ASN A 74 -17.67 -3.42 20.07
C ASN A 74 -16.52 -3.50 19.06
N ILE A 75 -16.78 -3.36 17.76
CA ILE A 75 -15.78 -3.50 16.70
C ILE A 75 -15.10 -2.15 16.39
N LEU A 76 -15.83 -1.03 16.44
CA LEU A 76 -15.23 0.29 16.30
C LEU A 76 -14.21 0.53 17.42
N GLY A 77 -13.02 0.97 17.02
CA GLY A 77 -11.89 1.20 17.93
C GLY A 77 -11.04 -0.03 18.25
N LEU A 78 -11.39 -1.24 17.77
CA LEU A 78 -10.51 -2.40 17.90
C LEU A 78 -9.19 -2.16 17.17
N ASP A 79 -8.10 -2.64 17.76
CA ASP A 79 -6.82 -2.78 17.08
C ASP A 79 -6.75 -4.16 16.40
N ILE A 80 -6.64 -4.16 15.09
CA ILE A 80 -6.44 -5.38 14.30
C ILE A 80 -5.08 -5.28 13.60
N LYS A 81 -4.08 -5.95 14.16
CA LYS A 81 -2.70 -5.96 13.64
C LYS A 81 -2.10 -4.55 13.47
N GLY A 82 -2.33 -3.65 14.41
CA GLY A 82 -1.85 -2.27 14.38
C GLY A 82 -2.76 -1.28 13.64
N HIS A 83 -3.89 -1.75 13.11
CA HIS A 83 -4.88 -0.91 12.44
C HIS A 83 -6.11 -0.71 13.32
N ILE A 84 -6.36 0.53 13.74
CA ILE A 84 -7.56 0.87 14.50
C ILE A 84 -8.77 0.91 13.57
N VAL A 85 -9.80 0.15 13.91
CA VAL A 85 -11.05 0.11 13.14
C VAL A 85 -11.79 1.44 13.26
N LYS A 86 -11.89 2.17 12.16
CA LYS A 86 -12.62 3.45 12.07
C LYS A 86 -13.93 3.34 11.29
N LYS A 87 -14.08 2.31 10.46
CA LYS A 87 -15.25 2.09 9.59
C LYS A 87 -15.69 0.63 9.65
N LEU A 88 -16.97 0.42 9.42
CA LEU A 88 -17.61 -0.89 9.35
C LEU A 88 -18.33 -1.03 8.01
N LEU A 89 -18.33 -2.24 7.46
CA LEU A 89 -19.26 -2.64 6.41
C LEU A 89 -20.39 -3.45 7.05
N VAL A 90 -21.61 -3.01 6.88
CA VAL A 90 -22.83 -3.76 7.23
C VAL A 90 -23.42 -4.31 5.95
N ALA A 91 -23.40 -5.63 5.78
CA ALA A 91 -23.82 -6.31 4.56
C ALA A 91 -24.81 -7.43 4.87
N GLU A 92 -25.72 -7.73 3.93
CA GLU A 92 -26.63 -8.87 4.07
C GLU A 92 -25.82 -10.15 4.32
N ALA A 93 -26.22 -10.92 5.33
CA ALA A 93 -25.66 -12.23 5.59
C ALA A 93 -26.13 -13.24 4.55
N SER A 94 -25.21 -14.07 4.05
CA SER A 94 -25.52 -15.13 3.09
C SER A 94 -25.48 -16.48 3.81
N ASP A 95 -26.40 -17.34 3.45
CA ASP A 95 -26.30 -18.76 3.78
C ASP A 95 -25.20 -19.38 2.90
N ILE A 96 -24.24 -20.06 3.53
CA ILE A 96 -23.08 -20.62 2.87
C ILE A 96 -23.21 -22.14 2.88
N ALA A 97 -23.25 -22.74 1.66
CA ALA A 97 -23.15 -24.19 1.51
C ALA A 97 -21.70 -24.65 1.40
N GLU A 98 -20.90 -23.94 0.61
CA GLU A 98 -19.48 -24.24 0.37
C GLU A 98 -18.69 -22.95 0.18
N GLU A 99 -17.39 -22.98 0.54
CA GLU A 99 -16.46 -21.87 0.41
C GLU A 99 -15.31 -22.23 -0.51
N TYR A 100 -14.96 -21.33 -1.43
CA TYR A 100 -13.88 -21.48 -2.39
C TYR A 100 -12.93 -20.28 -2.33
N TYR A 101 -11.77 -20.44 -2.96
CA TYR A 101 -10.78 -19.38 -3.13
C TYR A 101 -10.55 -19.11 -4.61
N ILE A 102 -10.45 -17.84 -4.98
CA ILE A 102 -10.00 -17.40 -6.30
C ILE A 102 -9.22 -16.10 -6.21
N SER A 103 -8.09 -16.01 -6.91
CA SER A 103 -7.36 -14.76 -7.10
C SER A 103 -6.72 -14.65 -8.47
N PHE A 104 -6.50 -13.40 -8.89
CA PHE A 104 -5.63 -13.02 -9.99
C PHE A 104 -4.53 -12.11 -9.46
N LEU A 105 -3.29 -12.36 -9.85
CA LEU A 105 -2.14 -11.57 -9.41
C LEU A 105 -1.07 -11.46 -10.51
N LEU A 106 -0.18 -10.47 -10.34
CA LEU A 106 0.98 -10.31 -11.18
C LEU A 106 2.11 -11.25 -10.72
N ASP A 107 2.45 -12.22 -11.55
CA ASP A 107 3.61 -13.10 -11.34
C ASP A 107 4.87 -12.48 -11.97
N ARG A 108 5.60 -11.72 -11.16
CA ARG A 108 6.83 -11.04 -11.59
C ARG A 108 7.96 -12.01 -11.94
N ALA A 109 8.03 -13.15 -11.25
CA ALA A 109 9.09 -14.14 -11.46
C ALA A 109 8.97 -14.77 -12.85
N ASN A 110 7.75 -15.10 -13.28
CA ASN A 110 7.48 -15.71 -14.58
C ASN A 110 7.06 -14.70 -15.65
N ARG A 111 6.99 -13.39 -15.31
CA ARG A 111 6.61 -12.29 -16.22
C ARG A 111 5.26 -12.53 -16.89
N THR A 112 4.28 -12.95 -16.11
CA THR A 112 2.93 -13.27 -16.58
C THR A 112 1.91 -12.92 -15.49
N TYR A 113 0.64 -13.16 -15.76
CA TYR A 113 -0.39 -13.17 -14.73
C TYR A 113 -0.62 -14.58 -14.22
N LEU A 114 -1.11 -14.70 -13.01
CA LEU A 114 -1.39 -15.96 -12.36
C LEU A 114 -2.81 -15.97 -11.82
N ALA A 115 -3.59 -16.98 -12.17
CA ALA A 115 -4.82 -17.32 -11.47
C ALA A 115 -4.52 -18.39 -10.41
N MET A 116 -5.02 -18.19 -9.20
CA MET A 116 -4.98 -19.20 -8.14
C MET A 116 -6.42 -19.54 -7.76
N CYS A 117 -6.73 -20.85 -7.69
CA CYS A 117 -8.06 -21.34 -7.37
C CYS A 117 -7.99 -22.55 -6.44
N SER A 118 -8.90 -22.66 -5.48
CA SER A 118 -8.97 -23.77 -4.54
C SER A 118 -10.39 -24.03 -4.07
N VAL A 119 -10.70 -25.29 -3.87
CA VAL A 119 -11.91 -25.73 -3.15
C VAL A 119 -11.82 -25.46 -1.64
N GLU A 120 -10.64 -25.13 -1.12
CA GLU A 120 -10.40 -24.78 0.28
C GLU A 120 -10.50 -23.25 0.46
N GLY A 121 -11.74 -22.73 0.60
CA GLY A 121 -12.00 -21.31 0.85
C GLY A 121 -12.13 -20.99 2.34
N GLY A 122 -12.19 -19.70 2.67
CA GLY A 122 -12.33 -19.21 4.05
C GLY A 122 -11.09 -19.39 4.93
N MET A 123 -10.01 -19.96 4.39
CA MET A 123 -8.72 -20.18 5.06
C MET A 123 -7.66 -19.22 4.55
N GLU A 124 -6.56 -19.06 5.32
CA GLU A 124 -5.36 -18.36 4.83
C GLU A 124 -4.76 -19.19 3.68
N ILE A 125 -4.62 -18.59 2.50
CA ILE A 125 -4.17 -19.32 1.30
C ILE A 125 -2.73 -19.83 1.42
N GLU A 126 -1.90 -19.16 2.22
CA GLU A 126 -0.54 -19.57 2.56
C GLU A 126 -0.53 -20.89 3.35
N GLU A 127 -1.52 -21.09 4.23
CA GLU A 127 -1.70 -22.34 4.97
C GLU A 127 -2.10 -23.48 4.02
N VAL A 128 -3.01 -23.21 3.09
CA VAL A 128 -3.40 -24.19 2.04
C VAL A 128 -2.19 -24.54 1.17
N ALA A 129 -1.41 -23.53 0.74
CA ALA A 129 -0.22 -23.75 -0.07
C ALA A 129 0.87 -24.57 0.65
N ALA A 130 0.98 -24.46 1.97
CA ALA A 130 1.95 -25.18 2.77
C ALA A 130 1.49 -26.59 3.16
N THR A 131 0.20 -26.79 3.46
CA THR A 131 -0.33 -28.04 4.03
C THR A 131 -1.03 -28.93 3.01
N LYS A 132 -1.63 -28.33 1.96
CA LYS A 132 -2.41 -29.03 0.92
C LYS A 132 -2.10 -28.46 -0.48
N PRO A 133 -0.82 -28.38 -0.91
CA PRO A 133 -0.44 -27.75 -2.17
C PRO A 133 -1.16 -28.32 -3.40
N GLU A 134 -1.56 -29.60 -3.36
CA GLU A 134 -2.33 -30.27 -4.42
C GLU A 134 -3.78 -29.74 -4.54
N ARG A 135 -4.28 -29.04 -3.52
CA ARG A 135 -5.61 -28.42 -3.53
C ARG A 135 -5.59 -27.00 -4.09
N LEU A 136 -4.43 -26.42 -4.33
CA LEU A 136 -4.25 -25.08 -4.84
C LEU A 136 -3.78 -25.10 -6.28
N ALA A 137 -4.66 -24.84 -7.21
CA ALA A 137 -4.30 -24.63 -8.61
C ALA A 137 -3.55 -23.29 -8.76
N LYS A 138 -2.48 -23.32 -9.54
CA LYS A 138 -1.70 -22.14 -9.96
C LYS A 138 -1.63 -22.16 -11.48
N VAL A 139 -2.47 -21.36 -12.12
CA VAL A 139 -2.68 -21.39 -13.57
C VAL A 139 -2.13 -20.10 -14.19
N PRO A 140 -1.04 -20.18 -14.98
CA PRO A 140 -0.53 -19.02 -15.70
C PRO A 140 -1.57 -18.49 -16.70
N VAL A 141 -1.72 -17.14 -16.74
CA VAL A 141 -2.64 -16.47 -17.64
C VAL A 141 -1.86 -15.64 -18.63
N ASP A 142 -2.03 -15.95 -19.92
CA ASP A 142 -1.46 -15.16 -21.00
C ASP A 142 -2.09 -13.77 -21.06
N ALA A 143 -1.25 -12.71 -20.99
CA ALA A 143 -1.72 -11.32 -20.93
C ALA A 143 -2.47 -10.87 -22.21
N VAL A 144 -2.21 -11.51 -23.35
CA VAL A 144 -2.84 -11.16 -24.64
C VAL A 144 -4.15 -11.91 -24.83
N LYS A 145 -4.17 -13.22 -24.51
CA LYS A 145 -5.38 -14.05 -24.65
C LYS A 145 -6.39 -13.79 -23.55
N GLY A 146 -5.90 -13.45 -22.35
CA GLY A 146 -6.75 -13.22 -21.19
C GLY A 146 -7.49 -14.46 -20.71
N VAL A 147 -8.63 -14.24 -20.06
CA VAL A 147 -9.49 -15.30 -19.53
C VAL A 147 -10.87 -15.22 -20.18
N ASP A 148 -11.12 -16.11 -21.13
CA ASP A 148 -12.45 -16.36 -21.66
C ASP A 148 -13.23 -17.35 -20.77
N LEU A 149 -14.49 -17.59 -21.08
CA LEU A 149 -15.36 -18.45 -20.27
C LEU A 149 -14.84 -19.90 -20.19
N ALA A 150 -14.29 -20.43 -21.30
CA ALA A 150 -13.76 -21.79 -21.33
C ALA A 150 -12.51 -21.92 -20.47
N PHE A 151 -11.63 -20.92 -20.50
CA PHE A 151 -10.43 -20.88 -19.67
C PHE A 151 -10.79 -20.63 -18.19
N ALA A 152 -11.73 -19.75 -17.90
CA ALA A 152 -12.26 -19.56 -16.53
C ALA A 152 -12.82 -20.87 -15.94
N ARG A 153 -13.55 -21.63 -16.74
CA ARG A 153 -14.04 -22.97 -16.36
C ARG A 153 -12.89 -23.93 -16.05
N SER A 154 -11.86 -23.93 -16.88
CA SER A 154 -10.68 -24.77 -16.66
C SER A 154 -9.92 -24.36 -15.37
N ILE A 155 -9.88 -23.07 -15.00
CA ILE A 155 -9.32 -22.62 -13.72
C ILE A 155 -10.11 -23.19 -12.55
N ALA A 156 -11.45 -23.17 -12.61
CA ALA A 156 -12.31 -23.74 -11.57
C ALA A 156 -12.14 -25.27 -11.47
N GLU A 157 -12.03 -25.99 -12.59
CA GLU A 157 -11.77 -27.43 -12.62
C GLU A 157 -10.44 -27.79 -11.97
N GLN A 158 -9.37 -27.06 -12.31
CA GLN A 158 -8.05 -27.24 -11.73
C GLN A 158 -8.03 -26.92 -10.22
N GLY A 159 -8.85 -25.96 -9.78
CA GLY A 159 -9.08 -25.64 -8.36
C GLY A 159 -9.91 -26.66 -7.61
N HIS A 160 -10.31 -27.75 -8.26
CA HIS A 160 -11.13 -28.84 -7.72
C HIS A 160 -12.54 -28.42 -7.28
N LEU A 161 -13.10 -27.38 -7.88
CA LEU A 161 -14.49 -27.01 -7.62
C LEU A 161 -15.44 -28.12 -8.10
N PRO A 162 -16.56 -28.37 -7.39
CA PRO A 162 -17.54 -29.38 -7.78
C PRO A 162 -18.12 -29.15 -9.18
N ALA A 163 -18.39 -30.23 -9.89
CA ALA A 163 -18.84 -30.18 -11.28
C ALA A 163 -20.12 -29.35 -11.49
N GLU A 164 -21.01 -29.37 -10.52
CA GLU A 164 -22.30 -28.66 -10.53
C GLU A 164 -22.16 -27.12 -10.47
N VAL A 165 -21.04 -26.60 -9.97
CA VAL A 165 -20.80 -25.15 -9.84
C VAL A 165 -19.87 -24.58 -10.91
N LEU A 166 -19.21 -25.42 -11.73
CA LEU A 166 -18.17 -24.99 -12.66
C LEU A 166 -18.61 -23.88 -13.61
N ASP A 167 -19.80 -23.98 -14.17
CA ASP A 167 -20.30 -23.00 -15.15
C ASP A 167 -20.65 -21.66 -14.47
N ALA A 168 -21.26 -21.68 -13.30
CA ALA A 168 -21.56 -20.47 -12.53
C ALA A 168 -20.26 -19.82 -11.98
N ALA A 169 -19.33 -20.64 -11.50
CA ALA A 169 -18.02 -20.17 -11.06
C ALA A 169 -17.21 -19.55 -12.21
N ALA A 170 -17.24 -20.19 -13.41
CA ALA A 170 -16.55 -19.68 -14.59
C ALA A 170 -17.00 -18.27 -14.97
N VAL A 171 -18.31 -17.98 -14.92
CA VAL A 171 -18.87 -16.65 -15.18
C VAL A 171 -18.32 -15.64 -14.17
N THR A 172 -18.26 -15.99 -12.90
CA THR A 172 -17.76 -15.11 -11.85
C THR A 172 -16.25 -14.90 -11.97
N ILE A 173 -15.47 -15.96 -12.24
CA ILE A 173 -14.02 -15.91 -12.47
C ILE A 173 -13.67 -15.01 -13.66
N GLN A 174 -14.43 -15.11 -14.77
CA GLN A 174 -14.23 -14.25 -15.93
C GLN A 174 -14.47 -12.77 -15.58
N LYS A 175 -15.51 -12.46 -14.80
CA LYS A 175 -15.78 -11.08 -14.35
C LYS A 175 -14.70 -10.55 -13.40
N LEU A 176 -14.15 -11.39 -12.52
CA LEU A 176 -13.03 -11.01 -11.66
C LEU A 176 -11.77 -10.71 -12.48
N TRP A 177 -11.53 -11.47 -13.56
CA TRP A 177 -10.49 -11.14 -14.53
C TRP A 177 -10.74 -9.80 -15.22
N GLU A 178 -11.98 -9.46 -15.56
CA GLU A 178 -12.32 -8.15 -16.10
C GLU A 178 -12.01 -7.01 -15.11
N VAL A 179 -12.32 -7.20 -13.83
CA VAL A 179 -11.90 -6.25 -12.77
C VAL A 179 -10.38 -6.10 -12.79
N PHE A 180 -9.64 -7.22 -12.77
CA PHE A 180 -8.19 -7.22 -12.73
C PHE A 180 -7.56 -6.41 -13.87
N VAL A 181 -8.03 -6.60 -15.10
CA VAL A 181 -7.46 -5.95 -16.28
C VAL A 181 -7.98 -4.53 -16.47
N LYS A 182 -9.31 -4.31 -16.31
CA LYS A 182 -9.91 -3.01 -16.60
C LYS A 182 -9.63 -1.95 -15.54
N GLU A 183 -9.34 -2.36 -14.31
CA GLU A 183 -8.97 -1.46 -13.23
C GLU A 183 -7.45 -1.42 -12.99
N ASP A 184 -6.64 -2.02 -13.87
CA ASP A 184 -5.18 -2.11 -13.70
C ASP A 184 -4.78 -2.61 -12.29
N ALA A 185 -5.45 -3.67 -11.83
CA ALA A 185 -5.14 -4.26 -10.55
C ALA A 185 -3.87 -5.13 -10.62
N THR A 186 -3.11 -5.18 -9.55
CA THR A 186 -1.99 -6.12 -9.36
C THR A 186 -2.38 -7.33 -8.52
N LEU A 187 -3.53 -7.23 -7.84
CA LEU A 187 -4.19 -8.31 -7.10
C LEU A 187 -5.70 -8.11 -7.14
N VAL A 188 -6.43 -9.17 -7.45
CA VAL A 188 -7.87 -9.32 -7.19
C VAL A 188 -8.06 -10.67 -6.52
N GLU A 189 -8.53 -10.68 -5.28
CA GLU A 189 -8.71 -11.88 -4.48
C GLU A 189 -10.12 -11.92 -3.91
N VAL A 190 -10.73 -13.09 -3.94
CA VAL A 190 -12.01 -13.38 -3.27
C VAL A 190 -11.81 -14.58 -2.35
N ASN A 191 -11.97 -14.36 -1.05
CA ASN A 191 -11.81 -15.37 -0.03
C ASN A 191 -12.74 -15.11 1.18
N PRO A 192 -13.92 -15.76 1.23
CA PRO A 192 -14.38 -16.81 0.33
C PRO A 192 -15.18 -16.32 -0.89
N LEU A 193 -15.05 -17.06 -1.97
CA LEU A 193 -16.09 -17.19 -3.01
C LEU A 193 -17.02 -18.31 -2.57
N VAL A 194 -18.32 -18.07 -2.48
CA VAL A 194 -19.22 -19.05 -1.88
C VAL A 194 -20.25 -19.57 -2.86
N ARG A 195 -20.65 -20.84 -2.61
CA ARG A 195 -21.88 -21.42 -3.12
C ARG A 195 -22.96 -21.26 -2.06
N THR A 196 -24.09 -20.72 -2.45
CA THR A 196 -25.30 -20.68 -1.61
C THR A 196 -26.11 -21.98 -1.75
N PRO A 197 -27.07 -22.27 -0.83
CA PRO A 197 -27.93 -23.47 -0.95
C PRO A 197 -28.79 -23.52 -2.21
N ASP A 198 -29.02 -22.38 -2.88
CA ASP A 198 -29.69 -22.25 -4.17
C ASP A 198 -28.74 -22.17 -5.36
N ASP A 199 -27.51 -22.66 -5.20
CA ASP A 199 -26.45 -22.80 -6.22
C ASP A 199 -25.97 -21.48 -6.84
N GLN A 200 -26.17 -20.34 -6.17
CA GLN A 200 -25.57 -19.09 -6.60
C GLN A 200 -24.10 -19.02 -6.17
N ILE A 201 -23.27 -18.38 -7.00
CA ILE A 201 -21.87 -18.09 -6.71
C ILE A 201 -21.71 -16.62 -6.38
N LEU A 202 -21.27 -16.31 -5.15
CA LEU A 202 -21.16 -14.95 -4.64
C LEU A 202 -19.76 -14.66 -4.09
N ALA A 203 -19.23 -13.47 -4.38
CA ALA A 203 -18.03 -12.93 -3.74
C ALA A 203 -18.42 -12.28 -2.41
N LEU A 204 -18.17 -12.95 -1.28
CA LEU A 204 -18.53 -12.42 0.05
C LEU A 204 -17.47 -11.49 0.63
N ASP A 205 -16.20 -11.71 0.34
CA ASP A 205 -15.10 -10.85 0.71
C ASP A 205 -14.25 -10.56 -0.52
N GLY A 206 -13.65 -9.39 -0.58
CA GLY A 206 -12.83 -8.98 -1.70
C GLY A 206 -11.62 -8.18 -1.25
N LYS A 207 -10.47 -8.50 -1.84
CA LYS A 207 -9.24 -7.74 -1.69
C LYS A 207 -8.75 -7.34 -3.08
N VAL A 208 -8.57 -6.05 -3.29
CA VAL A 208 -8.05 -5.51 -4.54
C VAL A 208 -6.88 -4.59 -4.25
N THR A 209 -5.81 -4.76 -5.01
CA THR A 209 -4.67 -3.84 -5.04
C THR A 209 -4.57 -3.25 -6.45
N LEU A 210 -4.71 -1.94 -6.56
CA LEU A 210 -4.59 -1.19 -7.81
C LEU A 210 -3.14 -0.77 -8.06
N ASP A 211 -2.73 -0.73 -9.33
CA ASP A 211 -1.42 -0.21 -9.73
C ASP A 211 -1.44 1.32 -9.76
N GLY A 212 -0.78 1.98 -8.80
CA GLY A 212 -0.69 3.44 -8.77
C GLY A 212 0.03 4.06 -9.99
N ASN A 213 0.81 3.27 -10.72
CA ASN A 213 1.40 3.75 -11.98
C ASN A 213 0.37 3.92 -13.10
N ALA A 214 -0.83 3.37 -12.94
CA ALA A 214 -1.93 3.50 -13.88
C ALA A 214 -2.94 4.60 -13.51
N ASP A 215 -2.75 5.33 -12.42
CA ASP A 215 -3.67 6.38 -11.93
C ASP A 215 -3.99 7.44 -12.99
N PHE A 216 -3.04 7.71 -13.91
CA PHE A 216 -3.23 8.68 -14.99
C PHE A 216 -4.40 8.34 -15.95
N ARG A 217 -4.81 7.09 -16.01
CA ARG A 217 -5.93 6.61 -16.83
C ARG A 217 -7.16 6.19 -16.01
N HIS A 218 -7.06 6.28 -14.68
CA HIS A 218 -8.13 5.97 -13.74
C HIS A 218 -8.34 7.12 -12.73
N PRO A 219 -8.82 8.29 -13.19
CA PRO A 219 -9.00 9.44 -12.29
C PRO A 219 -10.04 9.18 -11.20
N ASP A 220 -10.96 8.24 -11.41
CA ASP A 220 -11.95 7.79 -10.44
C ASP A 220 -11.33 7.01 -9.25
N HIS A 221 -10.15 6.42 -9.42
CA HIS A 221 -9.46 5.74 -8.31
C HIS A 221 -9.02 6.69 -7.18
N ALA A 222 -8.94 8.00 -7.45
CA ALA A 222 -8.65 8.99 -6.40
C ALA A 222 -9.72 9.01 -5.28
N GLU A 223 -10.96 8.57 -5.57
CA GLU A 223 -12.03 8.46 -4.58
C GLU A 223 -11.78 7.33 -3.55
N PHE A 224 -10.94 6.35 -3.92
CA PHE A 224 -10.57 5.24 -3.03
C PHE A 224 -9.42 5.57 -2.08
N GLU A 225 -8.79 6.75 -2.22
CA GLU A 225 -7.72 7.13 -1.30
C GLU A 225 -8.22 7.27 0.13
N ASP A 226 -7.60 6.53 1.03
CA ASP A 226 -7.80 6.70 2.47
C ASP A 226 -6.83 7.73 3.01
N LYS A 227 -7.25 9.00 2.97
CA LYS A 227 -6.45 10.13 3.47
C LYS A 227 -6.16 10.04 4.97
N ASP A 228 -6.98 9.30 5.71
CA ASP A 228 -6.83 9.14 7.17
C ASP A 228 -5.87 8.02 7.57
N ALA A 229 -5.59 7.08 6.65
CA ALA A 229 -4.67 5.97 6.88
C ALA A 229 -3.25 6.22 6.33
N THR A 230 -3.08 7.26 5.50
CA THR A 230 -1.77 7.64 4.97
C THR A 230 -1.00 8.43 6.04
N ASP A 231 0.28 8.10 6.22
CA ASP A 231 1.15 8.88 7.12
C ASP A 231 1.10 10.37 6.71
N PRO A 232 0.92 11.30 7.65
CA PRO A 232 0.82 12.73 7.34
C PRO A 232 2.01 13.29 6.57
N LEU A 233 3.20 12.73 6.75
CA LEU A 233 4.41 13.14 6.02
C LEU A 233 4.39 12.62 4.58
N GLU A 234 3.91 11.39 4.37
CA GLU A 234 3.72 10.85 3.01
C GLU A 234 2.64 11.62 2.25
N LEU A 235 1.55 11.98 2.93
CA LEU A 235 0.51 12.82 2.33
C LEU A 235 1.06 14.21 1.96
N LYS A 236 1.83 14.84 2.86
CA LYS A 236 2.50 16.12 2.61
C LYS A 236 3.49 16.04 1.44
N ALA A 237 4.26 14.95 1.37
CA ALA A 237 5.18 14.70 0.26
C ALA A 237 4.44 14.55 -1.07
N LYS A 238 3.37 13.78 -1.11
CA LYS A 238 2.53 13.59 -2.31
C LYS A 238 1.93 14.90 -2.82
N GLN A 239 1.51 15.80 -1.93
CA GLN A 239 0.99 17.13 -2.29
C GLN A 239 2.05 18.03 -2.96
N ASN A 240 3.34 17.70 -2.80
CA ASN A 240 4.48 18.39 -3.41
C ASN A 240 5.15 17.57 -4.52
N ASP A 241 4.47 16.56 -5.07
CA ASP A 241 4.97 15.66 -6.12
C ASP A 241 6.31 14.97 -5.76
N LEU A 242 6.53 14.71 -4.46
CA LEU A 242 7.73 14.06 -3.97
C LEU A 242 7.52 12.54 -3.82
N ASN A 243 8.50 11.76 -4.28
CA ASN A 243 8.53 10.32 -4.08
C ASN A 243 9.16 10.00 -2.71
N TYR A 244 8.31 9.95 -1.69
CA TYR A 244 8.69 9.79 -0.29
C TYR A 244 8.03 8.56 0.33
N VAL A 245 8.80 7.79 1.10
CA VAL A 245 8.31 6.70 1.94
C VAL A 245 8.88 6.86 3.34
N LYS A 246 8.03 6.86 4.36
CA LYS A 246 8.45 6.91 5.77
C LYS A 246 9.00 5.55 6.21
N LEU A 247 10.10 5.59 6.98
CA LEU A 247 10.71 4.44 7.63
C LEU A 247 10.91 4.71 9.13
N ASP A 248 11.23 3.66 9.88
CA ASP A 248 11.51 3.77 11.32
C ASP A 248 13.01 3.98 11.56
N GLY A 249 13.43 5.24 11.62
CA GLY A 249 14.84 5.58 11.80
C GLY A 249 15.08 7.01 12.25
N GLN A 250 16.36 7.41 12.30
CA GLN A 250 16.82 8.69 12.84
C GLN A 250 17.59 9.54 11.84
N VAL A 251 18.01 8.95 10.70
CA VAL A 251 18.71 9.68 9.63
C VAL A 251 17.75 9.90 8.47
N GLY A 252 17.38 11.16 8.23
CA GLY A 252 16.65 11.53 7.01
C GLY A 252 17.55 11.37 5.78
N VAL A 253 17.02 10.85 4.68
CA VAL A 253 17.79 10.60 3.46
C VAL A 253 17.14 11.31 2.28
N ILE A 254 17.95 12.05 1.51
CA ILE A 254 17.59 12.66 0.22
C ILE A 254 18.62 12.24 -0.82
N GLY A 255 18.14 11.82 -1.99
CA GLY A 255 18.99 11.56 -3.14
C GLY A 255 18.29 11.85 -4.45
N ASN A 256 19.05 11.86 -5.55
CA ASN A 256 18.53 12.02 -6.90
C ASN A 256 18.64 10.73 -7.70
N GLY A 257 17.51 10.07 -7.83
CA GLY A 257 17.37 8.77 -8.47
C GLY A 257 17.17 7.63 -7.47
N ALA A 258 16.13 6.84 -7.69
CA ALA A 258 15.67 5.81 -6.77
C ALA A 258 16.75 4.78 -6.42
N GLY A 259 17.60 4.37 -7.39
CA GLY A 259 18.70 3.43 -7.16
C GLY A 259 19.76 3.98 -6.21
N LEU A 260 20.12 5.26 -6.35
CA LEU A 260 21.07 5.93 -5.45
C LEU A 260 20.48 6.06 -4.04
N VAL A 261 19.20 6.41 -3.92
CA VAL A 261 18.52 6.51 -2.63
C VAL A 261 18.50 5.15 -1.94
N MET A 262 18.12 4.07 -2.62
CA MET A 262 18.12 2.70 -2.07
C MET A 262 19.51 2.31 -1.55
N SER A 263 20.56 2.53 -2.36
CA SER A 263 21.95 2.28 -1.93
C SER A 263 22.35 3.15 -0.74
N THR A 264 21.90 4.40 -0.69
CA THR A 264 22.17 5.31 0.44
C THR A 264 21.53 4.81 1.74
N LEU A 265 20.29 4.28 1.66
CA LEU A 265 19.61 3.66 2.82
C LEU A 265 20.43 2.51 3.38
N ASP A 266 20.95 1.61 2.52
CA ASP A 266 21.77 0.47 2.95
C ASP A 266 23.05 0.95 3.63
N VAL A 267 23.77 1.92 3.04
CA VAL A 267 25.02 2.44 3.61
C VAL A 267 24.79 3.16 4.95
N VAL A 268 23.69 3.91 5.08
CA VAL A 268 23.29 4.53 6.36
C VAL A 268 22.97 3.45 7.41
N ALA A 269 22.27 2.38 7.04
CA ALA A 269 21.97 1.29 7.97
C ALA A 269 23.26 0.59 8.45
N TYR A 270 24.21 0.28 7.56
CA TYR A 270 25.50 -0.30 7.92
C TYR A 270 26.36 0.65 8.79
N ALA A 271 26.39 1.94 8.46
CA ALA A 271 27.08 2.92 9.30
C ALA A 271 26.44 3.01 10.69
N GLY A 272 25.12 2.93 10.77
CA GLY A 272 24.37 2.99 12.01
C GLY A 272 24.67 1.86 13.00
N GLU A 273 25.11 0.69 12.53
CA GLU A 273 25.55 -0.42 13.41
C GLU A 273 26.64 0.00 14.39
N LYS A 274 27.55 0.90 13.96
CA LYS A 274 28.63 1.45 14.78
C LYS A 274 28.18 2.61 15.68
N HIS A 275 27.00 3.16 15.39
CA HIS A 275 26.44 4.34 16.05
C HIS A 275 25.12 4.03 16.76
N GLY A 276 25.10 2.98 17.58
CA GLY A 276 23.96 2.65 18.44
C GLY A 276 22.75 2.05 17.72
N GLY A 277 22.91 1.54 16.50
CA GLY A 277 21.83 0.94 15.72
C GLY A 277 20.93 1.96 15.02
N VAL A 278 21.43 3.16 14.76
CA VAL A 278 20.74 4.22 14.00
C VAL A 278 20.35 3.70 12.61
N LYS A 279 19.16 4.07 12.15
CA LYS A 279 18.59 3.61 10.88
C LYS A 279 18.15 4.79 10.00
N PRO A 280 18.00 4.59 8.67
CA PRO A 280 17.38 5.58 7.82
C PRO A 280 15.90 5.78 8.19
N ALA A 281 15.45 7.04 8.19
CA ALA A 281 14.10 7.44 8.58
C ALA A 281 13.10 7.51 7.42
N ASN A 282 13.60 7.58 6.21
CA ASN A 282 12.78 7.70 5.01
C ASN A 282 13.57 7.36 3.75
N PHE A 283 12.81 7.02 2.70
CA PHE A 283 13.24 7.13 1.30
C PHE A 283 12.74 8.48 0.77
N LEU A 284 13.59 9.26 0.08
CA LEU A 284 13.17 10.42 -0.71
C LEU A 284 14.03 10.56 -1.95
N ASP A 285 13.40 10.35 -3.10
CA ASP A 285 13.98 10.63 -4.41
C ASP A 285 13.41 11.95 -4.96
N ILE A 286 14.29 12.94 -5.13
CA ILE A 286 13.95 14.25 -5.70
C ILE A 286 14.01 14.27 -7.24
N GLY A 287 14.28 13.13 -7.88
CA GLY A 287 14.38 13.02 -9.32
C GLY A 287 15.54 13.84 -9.93
N GLY A 288 15.43 14.10 -11.22
CA GLY A 288 16.43 14.86 -11.98
C GLY A 288 16.29 16.39 -11.90
N GLY A 289 15.34 16.93 -11.11
CA GLY A 289 15.02 18.36 -11.08
C GLY A 289 15.14 18.96 -9.67
N ALA A 290 16.35 19.01 -9.11
CA ALA A 290 16.58 19.56 -7.77
C ALA A 290 16.51 21.10 -7.74
N SER A 291 15.32 21.68 -8.03
CA SER A 291 15.09 23.10 -7.80
C SER A 291 15.11 23.45 -6.31
N ALA A 292 15.24 24.72 -5.98
CA ALA A 292 15.21 25.19 -4.60
C ALA A 292 13.88 24.81 -3.91
N GLU A 293 12.78 24.87 -4.64
CA GLU A 293 11.44 24.57 -4.16
C GLU A 293 11.29 23.07 -3.84
N VAL A 294 11.76 22.19 -4.74
CA VAL A 294 11.75 20.74 -4.55
C VAL A 294 12.62 20.35 -3.35
N MET A 295 13.81 20.95 -3.23
CA MET A 295 14.71 20.70 -2.10
C MET A 295 14.10 21.22 -0.78
N ALA A 296 13.48 22.41 -0.80
CA ALA A 296 12.82 22.95 0.38
C ALA A 296 11.64 22.10 0.83
N ALA A 297 10.80 21.67 -0.12
CA ALA A 297 9.67 20.77 0.18
C ALA A 297 10.15 19.42 0.74
N GLY A 298 11.21 18.83 0.17
CA GLY A 298 11.80 17.59 0.66
C GLY A 298 12.37 17.72 2.07
N LEU A 299 13.13 18.79 2.32
CA LEU A 299 13.68 19.08 3.65
C LEU A 299 12.56 19.36 4.67
N ASP A 300 11.54 20.12 4.30
CA ASP A 300 10.39 20.43 5.17
C ASP A 300 9.60 19.17 5.59
N VAL A 301 9.44 18.20 4.67
CA VAL A 301 8.84 16.90 5.02
C VAL A 301 9.72 16.14 6.01
N ILE A 302 11.02 16.02 5.75
CA ILE A 302 11.94 15.25 6.59
C ILE A 302 12.16 15.90 7.95
N LEU A 303 12.32 17.22 8.00
CA LEU A 303 12.52 17.96 9.25
C LEU A 303 11.27 17.96 10.13
N GLY A 304 10.09 17.81 9.53
CA GLY A 304 8.82 17.61 10.23
C GLY A 304 8.73 16.27 10.98
N ASP A 305 9.55 15.26 10.63
CA ASP A 305 9.60 14.00 11.36
C ASP A 305 10.39 14.16 12.67
N LYS A 306 9.70 13.94 13.79
CA LYS A 306 10.28 14.04 15.14
C LYS A 306 11.34 12.98 15.42
N GLN A 307 11.35 11.86 14.68
CA GLN A 307 12.35 10.80 14.84
C GLN A 307 13.68 11.18 14.21
N VAL A 308 13.66 12.02 13.17
CA VAL A 308 14.87 12.45 12.47
C VAL A 308 15.72 13.33 13.36
N LYS A 309 17.02 12.99 13.46
CA LYS A 309 18.05 13.72 14.23
C LYS A 309 19.10 14.37 13.35
N SER A 310 19.38 13.79 12.19
CA SER A 310 20.27 14.32 11.16
C SER A 310 19.73 14.01 9.78
N VAL A 311 20.19 14.72 8.76
CA VAL A 311 19.81 14.49 7.37
C VAL A 311 21.04 14.20 6.54
N PHE A 312 20.98 13.18 5.68
CA PHE A 312 22.00 12.88 4.69
C PHE A 312 21.48 13.17 3.28
N VAL A 313 22.03 14.19 2.65
CA VAL A 313 21.77 14.56 1.25
C VAL A 313 22.87 13.97 0.40
N ASN A 314 22.57 12.92 -0.36
CA ASN A 314 23.53 12.23 -1.22
C ASN A 314 23.13 12.38 -2.69
N VAL A 315 23.89 13.18 -3.45
CA VAL A 315 23.57 13.51 -4.84
C VAL A 315 24.72 13.17 -5.76
N PHE A 316 24.37 12.52 -6.87
CA PHE A 316 25.26 12.32 -8.00
C PHE A 316 24.80 13.19 -9.17
N GLY A 317 25.57 14.23 -9.50
CA GLY A 317 25.29 15.14 -10.58
C GLY A 317 25.34 14.43 -11.94
N GLY A 318 24.18 14.32 -12.55
CA GLY A 318 23.97 13.78 -13.88
C GLY A 318 23.32 14.84 -14.77
N ILE A 319 22.04 14.64 -15.14
CA ILE A 319 21.23 15.65 -15.86
C ILE A 319 21.12 16.93 -15.02
N THR A 320 20.89 16.80 -13.72
CA THR A 320 20.97 17.93 -12.78
C THR A 320 22.38 17.98 -12.23
N ALA A 321 23.09 19.08 -12.47
CA ALA A 321 24.47 19.26 -12.03
C ALA A 321 24.56 19.65 -10.55
N CYS A 322 25.70 19.37 -9.91
CA CYS A 322 25.91 19.59 -8.48
C CYS A 322 25.81 21.05 -8.03
N ASP A 323 26.16 22.01 -8.90
CA ASP A 323 26.02 23.45 -8.63
C ASP A 323 24.54 23.87 -8.51
N ALA A 324 23.66 23.32 -9.35
CA ALA A 324 22.23 23.55 -9.25
C ALA A 324 21.66 22.99 -7.93
N VAL A 325 22.09 21.78 -7.55
CA VAL A 325 21.70 21.14 -6.28
C VAL A 325 22.19 21.96 -5.09
N ALA A 326 23.47 22.39 -5.09
CA ALA A 326 24.03 23.21 -4.02
C ALA A 326 23.28 24.53 -3.84
N ASN A 327 22.96 25.22 -4.94
CA ASN A 327 22.14 26.41 -4.92
C ASN A 327 20.71 26.10 -4.38
N GLY A 328 20.14 24.96 -4.74
CA GLY A 328 18.86 24.48 -4.23
C GLY A 328 18.89 24.30 -2.71
N ILE A 329 19.92 23.64 -2.18
CA ILE A 329 20.11 23.43 -0.73
C ILE A 329 20.22 24.78 0.01
N VAL A 330 21.08 25.69 -0.48
CA VAL A 330 21.29 27.00 0.15
C VAL A 330 19.99 27.80 0.19
N LYS A 331 19.27 27.88 -0.93
CA LYS A 331 17.97 28.58 -0.99
C LYS A 331 16.92 27.89 -0.11
N ALA A 332 16.87 26.56 -0.10
CA ALA A 332 15.96 25.81 0.76
C ALA A 332 16.17 26.12 2.23
N LEU A 333 17.43 26.16 2.70
CA LEU A 333 17.76 26.54 4.07
C LEU A 333 17.36 27.99 4.39
N GLN A 334 17.52 28.90 3.42
CA GLN A 334 17.04 30.28 3.57
C GLN A 334 15.50 30.38 3.66
N MET A 335 14.78 29.58 2.89
CA MET A 335 13.31 29.53 2.89
C MET A 335 12.78 28.95 4.22
N LEU A 336 13.43 27.91 4.73
CA LEU A 336 13.03 27.25 5.97
C LEU A 336 13.44 28.03 7.22
N GLY A 337 14.51 28.83 7.15
CA GLY A 337 14.96 29.64 8.29
C GLY A 337 15.13 28.81 9.56
N ASP A 338 14.45 29.21 10.65
CA ASP A 338 14.53 28.53 11.95
C ASP A 338 13.91 27.11 11.97
N ASP A 339 13.07 26.76 10.99
CA ASP A 339 12.55 25.41 10.85
C ASP A 339 13.63 24.41 10.42
N ALA A 340 14.70 24.86 9.79
CA ALA A 340 15.90 24.08 9.55
C ALA A 340 16.76 24.02 10.83
N ASN A 341 16.54 22.99 11.64
CA ASN A 341 17.13 22.89 12.98
C ASN A 341 17.95 21.61 13.21
N LYS A 342 18.18 20.81 12.17
CA LYS A 342 18.92 19.55 12.24
C LYS A 342 20.16 19.60 11.33
N PRO A 343 21.29 18.95 11.69
CA PRO A 343 22.47 18.93 10.86
C PRO A 343 22.22 18.21 9.53
N LEU A 344 22.70 18.80 8.44
CA LEU A 344 22.66 18.26 7.09
C LEU A 344 24.07 17.85 6.68
N VAL A 345 24.29 16.57 6.48
CA VAL A 345 25.50 16.06 5.84
C VAL A 345 25.23 16.01 4.33
N VAL A 346 26.09 16.66 3.54
CA VAL A 346 25.89 16.77 2.09
C VAL A 346 27.07 16.16 1.36
N ARG A 347 26.81 15.17 0.53
CA ARG A 347 27.77 14.61 -0.41
C ARG A 347 27.32 14.92 -1.84
N LEU A 348 28.20 15.60 -2.55
CA LEU A 348 28.06 15.89 -3.98
C LEU A 348 29.16 15.18 -4.74
N ASP A 349 28.80 14.56 -5.88
CA ASP A 349 29.72 13.95 -6.82
C ASP A 349 29.15 14.03 -8.23
N GLY A 350 29.95 13.80 -9.27
CA GLY A 350 29.51 13.90 -10.66
C GLY A 350 29.70 15.28 -11.29
N ASN A 351 28.78 15.66 -12.19
CA ASN A 351 28.91 16.89 -12.99
C ASN A 351 28.90 18.16 -12.13
N ASN A 352 29.87 19.08 -12.36
CA ASN A 352 30.04 20.35 -11.66
C ASN A 352 30.24 20.23 -10.14
N VAL A 353 30.85 19.12 -9.69
CA VAL A 353 31.03 18.84 -8.26
C VAL A 353 31.85 19.91 -7.53
N ASP A 354 32.95 20.38 -8.14
CA ASP A 354 33.83 21.39 -7.54
C ASP A 354 33.10 22.71 -7.31
N GLU A 355 32.29 23.14 -8.28
CA GLU A 355 31.46 24.33 -8.16
C GLU A 355 30.35 24.15 -7.11
N GLY A 356 29.69 22.98 -7.07
CA GLY A 356 28.70 22.69 -6.04
C GLY A 356 29.28 22.73 -4.63
N ARG A 357 30.46 22.14 -4.43
CA ARG A 357 31.20 22.18 -3.13
C ARG A 357 31.62 23.60 -2.74
N ARG A 358 32.04 24.39 -3.75
CA ARG A 358 32.40 25.81 -3.54
C ARG A 358 31.19 26.62 -3.06
N ILE A 359 30.04 26.47 -3.71
CA ILE A 359 28.80 27.16 -3.33
C ILE A 359 28.40 26.85 -1.89
N LEU A 360 28.45 25.58 -1.48
CA LEU A 360 28.15 25.18 -0.10
C LEU A 360 29.15 25.74 0.90
N ALA A 361 30.46 25.77 0.54
CA ALA A 361 31.51 26.31 1.40
C ALA A 361 31.36 27.82 1.57
N GLU A 362 31.07 28.58 0.51
CA GLU A 362 30.87 30.04 0.55
C GLU A 362 29.62 30.42 1.32
N ALA A 363 28.51 29.63 1.18
CA ALA A 363 27.31 29.82 1.99
C ALA A 363 27.57 29.65 3.47
N ASN A 364 28.54 28.83 3.85
CA ASN A 364 29.03 28.60 5.23
C ASN A 364 27.87 28.44 6.24
N HIS A 365 26.82 27.70 5.86
CA HIS A 365 25.66 27.51 6.72
C HIS A 365 26.00 26.58 7.90
N PRO A 366 25.68 26.93 9.16
CA PRO A 366 26.11 26.21 10.35
C PRO A 366 25.62 24.77 10.44
N LEU A 367 24.53 24.44 9.76
CA LEU A 367 23.95 23.10 9.74
C LEU A 367 24.56 22.20 8.64
N VAL A 368 25.26 22.76 7.65
CA VAL A 368 25.78 22.00 6.50
C VAL A 368 27.17 21.49 6.78
N ILE A 369 27.35 20.18 6.64
CA ILE A 369 28.63 19.46 6.78
C ILE A 369 28.86 18.75 5.45
N GLN A 370 29.94 19.08 4.74
CA GLN A 370 30.28 18.42 3.49
C GLN A 370 31.02 17.10 3.74
N ALA A 371 30.70 16.06 2.95
CA ALA A 371 31.40 14.78 2.95
C ALA A 371 31.88 14.45 1.53
N GLU A 372 33.07 13.80 1.45
CA GLU A 372 33.67 13.47 0.17
C GLU A 372 33.12 12.21 -0.46
N THR A 373 32.80 11.21 0.36
CA THR A 373 32.27 9.91 -0.09
C THR A 373 30.92 9.59 0.53
N MET A 374 30.17 8.69 -0.08
CA MET A 374 28.89 8.22 0.44
C MET A 374 29.07 7.56 1.83
N ASP A 375 30.09 6.72 2.00
CA ASP A 375 30.39 6.06 3.27
C ASP A 375 30.69 7.07 4.37
N ALA A 376 31.59 8.05 4.11
CA ALA A 376 31.91 9.09 5.06
C ALA A 376 30.70 9.96 5.43
N GLY A 377 29.83 10.24 4.44
CA GLY A 377 28.58 10.97 4.65
C GLY A 377 27.60 10.20 5.53
N ALA A 378 27.41 8.93 5.25
CA ALA A 378 26.55 8.07 6.03
C ALA A 378 27.05 7.88 7.48
N ASP A 379 28.35 7.63 7.65
CA ASP A 379 28.97 7.49 8.97
C ASP A 379 28.79 8.78 9.80
N LYS A 380 29.05 9.94 9.17
CA LYS A 380 28.86 11.24 9.84
C LYS A 380 27.42 11.53 10.19
N ALA A 381 26.47 11.23 9.31
CA ALA A 381 25.04 11.40 9.57
C ALA A 381 24.58 10.49 10.72
N ALA A 382 25.02 9.23 10.72
CA ALA A 382 24.70 8.28 11.78
C ALA A 382 25.33 8.70 13.14
N GLU A 383 26.58 9.18 13.14
CA GLU A 383 27.24 9.76 14.34
C GLU A 383 26.39 10.90 14.94
N LEU A 384 25.93 11.81 14.09
CA LEU A 384 25.15 12.97 14.51
C LEU A 384 23.76 12.58 15.02
N ALA A 385 23.15 11.56 14.42
CA ALA A 385 21.84 11.08 14.84
C ALA A 385 21.88 10.29 16.17
N ASN A 386 23.05 9.81 16.59
CA ASN A 386 23.24 9.08 17.85
C ASN A 386 23.54 10.01 19.06
N LYS A 387 23.68 11.31 18.83
CA LYS A 387 23.88 12.33 19.88
C LYS A 387 22.53 12.83 20.41
#